data_5e3bfd99867544774d07c2d4b48e528a
#
_entry.id   5e3bfd99867544774d07c2d4b48e528a
#
_cell.length_a   1.000
_cell.length_b   1.000
_cell.length_c   1.000
_cell.angle_alpha   90.00
_cell.angle_beta   90.00
_cell.angle_gamma   90.00
#
_symmetry.space_group_name_H-M   'P 1'
#
loop_
_entity.id
_entity.type
_entity.pdbx_description
1 polymer ?
#
loop_
_entity_poly.entity_id
_entity_poly.type
_entity_poly.pdbx_seq_one_letter_code
_entity_poly.pdbx_strand_id
1 'polypeptide(L)'
;MPAAPSADARTRPKPLQEARGGSASIAILAVAAFVIVTTEFLIVGLLPALARDLRISVATAGQLVTLFAVVVMLCGPLLTASLAHLERKRLFIAILVIFALSNALAAVAWNIWILAVARLVPALALPVFWGTASETAAQIAGPQKSGRAVSTVYLGISAAMLFGIPLGTLVSEAVGWRAAFGLLALLSLLVAALIAGFVPRVRTASSGGMGAQARILKSRFFLANVALSVLVFTAMFTGYTYLAEMLEKSAGIAPAHVGWWLMGFGAIGLVGNWLGGLWVDQKPLATTALFCAILALGMAGSMLLSHAGWTFALALAVWGIANTALYPICQIRVMKAASGAQALAGTLNVSAANGGIALGAAVGGAALSSWGAGQVGYLAAAIALLAVLMAAMVAKLSPR
;
A
#
# COMPACT_ATOMS: atom_id res chain seq x y z
N MET A 1 -26.79 64.46 22.48
CA MET A 1 -25.79 63.40 22.52
C MET A 1 -26.04 62.49 21.34
N PRO A 2 -25.21 62.46 20.30
CA PRO A 2 -25.38 61.54 19.20
C PRO A 2 -24.71 60.19 19.51
N ALA A 3 -25.43 59.12 19.17
CA ALA A 3 -24.97 57.73 19.33
C ALA A 3 -23.77 57.41 18.45
N ALA A 4 -22.77 56.72 19.02
CA ALA A 4 -21.59 56.26 18.34
C ALA A 4 -21.92 55.17 17.30
N PRO A 5 -21.23 55.09 16.15
CA PRO A 5 -21.44 54.05 15.16
C PRO A 5 -20.81 52.73 15.65
N SER A 6 -21.57 51.66 15.58
CA SER A 6 -21.15 50.30 15.87
C SER A 6 -20.10 49.86 14.84
N ALA A 7 -18.82 49.84 15.26
CA ALA A 7 -17.77 49.13 14.58
C ALA A 7 -17.92 47.64 14.91
N ASP A 8 -18.26 46.80 13.99
CA ASP A 8 -17.65 45.49 13.73
C ASP A 8 -18.29 44.76 12.57
N ALA A 9 -18.01 45.23 11.34
CA ALA A 9 -18.09 44.39 10.16
C ALA A 9 -16.68 43.89 9.85
N ARG A 10 -16.02 43.21 10.84
CA ARG A 10 -14.75 42.52 10.63
C ARG A 10 -15.03 41.31 9.74
N THR A 11 -14.70 41.49 8.46
CA THR A 11 -14.20 40.51 7.51
C THR A 11 -14.32 39.05 7.97
N ARG A 12 -15.51 38.47 7.76
CA ARG A 12 -15.60 37.01 7.63
C ARG A 12 -14.64 36.63 6.52
N PRO A 13 -13.68 35.70 6.76
CA PRO A 13 -12.84 35.20 5.67
C PRO A 13 -13.81 34.69 4.60
N LYS A 14 -13.64 35.17 3.34
CA LYS A 14 -14.38 34.64 2.19
C LYS A 14 -14.26 33.12 2.23
N PRO A 15 -15.40 32.38 2.16
CA PRO A 15 -15.32 30.94 1.99
C PRO A 15 -14.50 30.69 0.73
N LEU A 16 -13.41 29.94 0.88
CA LEU A 16 -12.56 29.48 -0.21
C LEU A 16 -13.47 28.97 -1.32
N GLN A 17 -13.32 29.52 -2.50
CA GLN A 17 -14.13 29.29 -3.70
C GLN A 17 -14.62 27.85 -3.76
N GLU A 18 -15.93 27.69 -3.45
CA GLU A 18 -16.56 26.40 -3.31
C GLU A 18 -16.54 25.59 -4.59
N ALA A 19 -16.12 24.38 -4.40
CA ALA A 19 -16.75 23.14 -4.82
C ALA A 19 -16.45 22.57 -6.20
N ARG A 20 -16.16 23.25 -7.26
CA ARG A 20 -15.75 22.57 -8.50
C ARG A 20 -14.25 22.26 -8.55
N GLY A 21 -13.40 23.13 -8.04
CA GLY A 21 -11.95 22.90 -7.98
C GLY A 21 -11.52 21.91 -6.88
N GLY A 22 -12.22 21.86 -5.75
CA GLY A 22 -11.86 20.99 -4.62
C GLY A 22 -12.06 19.49 -4.92
N SER A 23 -13.20 19.14 -5.54
CA SER A 23 -13.49 17.74 -5.91
C SER A 23 -12.53 17.21 -6.98
N ALA A 24 -12.20 18.04 -8.00
CA ALA A 24 -11.22 17.69 -9.01
C ALA A 24 -9.82 17.50 -8.42
N SER A 25 -9.40 18.35 -7.49
CA SER A 25 -8.10 18.23 -6.81
C SER A 25 -7.98 16.93 -6.02
N ILE A 26 -9.04 16.52 -5.31
CA ILE A 26 -9.07 15.27 -4.56
C ILE A 26 -9.04 14.05 -5.51
N ALA A 27 -9.77 14.12 -6.64
CA ALA A 27 -9.71 13.08 -7.66
C ALA A 27 -8.31 12.94 -8.28
N ILE A 28 -7.62 14.07 -8.54
CA ILE A 28 -6.24 14.06 -9.04
C ILE A 28 -5.28 13.43 -8.01
N LEU A 29 -5.47 13.69 -6.71
CA LEU A 29 -4.70 13.02 -5.64
C LEU A 29 -4.97 11.50 -5.60
N ALA A 30 -6.20 11.07 -5.87
CA ALA A 30 -6.53 9.64 -5.99
C ALA A 30 -5.84 9.00 -7.21
N VAL A 31 -5.77 9.70 -8.35
CA VAL A 31 -5.02 9.24 -9.52
C VAL A 31 -3.52 9.23 -9.24
N ALA A 32 -2.98 10.20 -8.48
CA ALA A 32 -1.60 10.17 -8.03
C ALA A 32 -1.32 8.94 -7.15
N ALA A 33 -2.22 8.65 -6.20
CA ALA A 33 -2.14 7.44 -5.37
C ALA A 33 -2.17 6.16 -6.23
N PHE A 34 -3.03 6.09 -7.24
CA PHE A 34 -3.09 4.99 -8.20
C PHE A 34 -1.74 4.77 -8.90
N VAL A 35 -1.13 5.81 -9.47
CA VAL A 35 0.14 5.71 -10.20
C VAL A 35 1.29 5.31 -9.27
N ILE A 36 1.33 5.89 -8.07
CA ILE A 36 2.36 5.61 -7.05
C ILE A 36 2.28 4.16 -6.60
N VAL A 37 1.09 3.67 -6.22
CA VAL A 37 0.89 2.29 -5.75
C VAL A 37 1.07 1.28 -6.89
N THR A 38 0.64 1.63 -8.11
CA THR A 38 0.93 0.79 -9.28
C THR A 38 2.44 0.65 -9.49
N THR A 39 3.21 1.75 -9.41
CA THR A 39 4.68 1.70 -9.50
C THR A 39 5.27 0.83 -8.38
N GLU A 40 4.75 0.92 -7.15
CA GLU A 40 5.21 0.13 -6.01
C GLU A 40 5.05 -1.38 -6.25
N PHE A 41 3.84 -1.81 -6.64
CA PHE A 41 3.48 -3.23 -6.67
C PHE A 41 3.47 -3.87 -8.05
N LEU A 42 3.59 -3.12 -9.14
CA LEU A 42 3.65 -3.67 -10.51
C LEU A 42 4.72 -4.76 -10.64
N ILE A 43 5.85 -4.58 -9.97
CA ILE A 43 6.96 -5.53 -10.01
C ILE A 43 6.55 -6.95 -9.59
N VAL A 44 5.57 -7.09 -8.68
CA VAL A 44 5.03 -8.39 -8.24
C VAL A 44 4.44 -9.17 -9.42
N GLY A 45 3.70 -8.48 -10.29
CA GLY A 45 3.16 -9.07 -11.52
C GLY A 45 4.20 -9.32 -12.61
N LEU A 46 5.34 -8.63 -12.54
CA LEU A 46 6.40 -8.69 -13.55
C LEU A 46 7.54 -9.63 -13.20
N LEU A 47 7.59 -10.23 -12.01
CA LEU A 47 8.73 -11.05 -11.57
C LEU A 47 9.13 -12.14 -12.57
N PRO A 48 8.20 -12.95 -13.14
CA PRO A 48 8.56 -13.97 -14.12
C PRO A 48 9.13 -13.38 -15.41
N ALA A 49 8.56 -12.27 -15.91
CA ALA A 49 9.01 -11.60 -17.13
C ALA A 49 10.41 -10.99 -16.96
N LEU A 50 10.68 -10.35 -15.80
CA LEU A 50 11.97 -9.80 -15.42
C LEU A 50 13.04 -10.90 -15.31
N ALA A 51 12.69 -12.02 -14.67
CA ALA A 51 13.60 -13.13 -14.49
C ALA A 51 14.02 -13.73 -15.83
N ARG A 52 13.07 -13.93 -16.76
CA ARG A 52 13.34 -14.43 -18.11
C ARG A 52 14.23 -13.49 -18.91
N ASP A 53 13.91 -12.19 -18.94
CA ASP A 53 14.63 -11.21 -19.78
C ASP A 53 16.03 -10.89 -19.25
N LEU A 54 16.18 -10.72 -17.94
CA LEU A 54 17.45 -10.40 -17.28
C LEU A 54 18.31 -11.64 -16.96
N ARG A 55 17.81 -12.85 -17.24
CA ARG A 55 18.47 -14.14 -16.98
C ARG A 55 18.88 -14.31 -15.52
N ILE A 56 17.98 -13.97 -14.61
CA ILE A 56 18.13 -14.10 -13.15
C ILE A 56 17.04 -15.01 -12.58
N SER A 57 17.19 -15.45 -11.33
CA SER A 57 16.12 -16.18 -10.67
C SER A 57 14.96 -15.25 -10.31
N VAL A 58 13.73 -15.77 -10.25
CA VAL A 58 12.55 -15.03 -9.77
C VAL A 58 12.72 -14.58 -8.31
N ALA A 59 13.41 -15.42 -7.51
CA ALA A 59 13.77 -15.06 -6.13
C ALA A 59 14.70 -13.83 -6.09
N THR A 60 15.69 -13.74 -6.99
CA THR A 60 16.56 -12.56 -7.11
C THR A 60 15.77 -11.32 -7.54
N ALA A 61 14.87 -11.45 -8.51
CA ALA A 61 13.98 -10.36 -8.91
C ALA A 61 13.08 -9.91 -7.75
N GLY A 62 12.59 -10.83 -6.92
CA GLY A 62 11.79 -10.56 -5.73
C GLY A 62 12.51 -9.71 -4.67
N GLN A 63 13.86 -9.72 -4.63
CA GLN A 63 14.62 -8.84 -3.73
C GLN A 63 14.44 -7.35 -4.04
N LEU A 64 13.96 -6.99 -5.23
CA LEU A 64 13.58 -5.62 -5.55
C LEU A 64 12.36 -5.14 -4.72
N VAL A 65 11.46 -6.05 -4.34
CA VAL A 65 10.36 -5.77 -3.40
C VAL A 65 10.91 -5.58 -1.99
N THR A 66 11.80 -6.47 -1.56
CA THR A 66 12.50 -6.36 -0.28
C THR A 66 13.23 -5.04 -0.14
N LEU A 67 14.03 -4.67 -1.15
CA LEU A 67 14.79 -3.41 -1.17
C LEU A 67 13.88 -2.20 -0.99
N PHE A 68 12.82 -2.12 -1.79
CA PHE A 68 11.85 -1.02 -1.74
C PHE A 68 11.24 -0.90 -0.34
N ALA A 69 10.73 -2.00 0.18
CA ALA A 69 10.03 -2.03 1.46
C ALA A 69 10.96 -1.71 2.65
N VAL A 70 12.22 -2.19 2.64
CA VAL A 70 13.23 -1.84 3.66
C VAL A 70 13.48 -0.33 3.66
N VAL A 71 13.62 0.29 2.50
CA VAL A 71 13.86 1.74 2.40
C VAL A 71 12.66 2.52 2.94
N VAL A 72 11.42 2.13 2.56
CA VAL A 72 10.19 2.75 3.07
C VAL A 72 10.10 2.59 4.60
N MET A 73 10.39 1.40 5.13
CA MET A 73 10.36 1.12 6.56
C MET A 73 11.31 2.01 7.35
N LEU A 74 12.56 2.10 6.91
CA LEU A 74 13.62 2.81 7.64
C LEU A 74 13.53 4.32 7.48
N CYS A 75 13.28 4.81 6.26
CA CYS A 75 13.35 6.22 5.94
C CYS A 75 11.99 6.92 6.08
N GLY A 76 10.88 6.16 6.04
CA GLY A 76 9.53 6.70 5.98
C GLY A 76 9.20 7.72 7.06
N PRO A 77 9.29 7.39 8.35
CA PRO A 77 8.96 8.31 9.44
C PRO A 77 9.84 9.56 9.45
N LEU A 78 11.14 9.39 9.20
CA LEU A 78 12.12 10.49 9.20
C LEU A 78 11.87 11.46 8.05
N LEU A 79 11.69 10.96 6.83
CA LEU A 79 11.47 11.79 5.65
C LEU A 79 10.11 12.48 5.69
N THR A 80 9.06 11.80 6.14
CA THR A 80 7.74 12.41 6.30
C THR A 80 7.80 13.56 7.28
N ALA A 81 8.46 13.38 8.42
CA ALA A 81 8.63 14.44 9.43
C ALA A 81 9.48 15.62 8.92
N SER A 82 10.59 15.32 8.23
CA SER A 82 11.52 16.33 7.71
C SER A 82 10.92 17.19 6.60
N LEU A 83 10.09 16.58 5.74
CA LEU A 83 9.49 17.25 4.59
C LEU A 83 8.07 17.77 4.84
N ALA A 84 7.52 17.55 6.04
CA ALA A 84 6.18 17.97 6.42
C ALA A 84 5.96 19.49 6.37
N HIS A 85 7.01 20.30 6.44
CA HIS A 85 6.95 21.75 6.37
C HIS A 85 6.87 22.32 4.95
N LEU A 86 7.13 21.49 3.92
CA LEU A 86 7.15 21.93 2.52
C LEU A 86 5.73 22.20 2.00
N GLU A 87 5.62 23.13 1.06
CA GLU A 87 4.37 23.46 0.39
C GLU A 87 3.85 22.26 -0.40
N ARG A 88 2.61 21.85 -0.11
CA ARG A 88 2.01 20.56 -0.55
C ARG A 88 2.02 20.36 -2.06
N LYS A 89 1.66 21.39 -2.84
CA LYS A 89 1.61 21.29 -4.31
C LYS A 89 2.99 21.00 -4.90
N ARG A 90 4.02 21.74 -4.47
CA ARG A 90 5.40 21.53 -4.93
C ARG A 90 5.92 20.16 -4.53
N LEU A 91 5.59 19.74 -3.30
CA LEU A 91 5.99 18.42 -2.78
C LEU A 91 5.41 17.29 -3.64
N PHE A 92 4.11 17.32 -3.96
CA PHE A 92 3.50 16.28 -4.80
C PHE A 92 4.04 16.27 -6.23
N ILE A 93 4.29 17.45 -6.83
CA ILE A 93 4.93 17.54 -8.15
C ILE A 93 6.33 16.92 -8.09
N ALA A 94 7.15 17.25 -7.08
CA ALA A 94 8.48 16.70 -6.93
C ALA A 94 8.45 15.18 -6.76
N ILE A 95 7.54 14.64 -5.93
CA ILE A 95 7.34 13.20 -5.77
C ILE A 95 7.01 12.53 -7.11
N LEU A 96 6.04 13.05 -7.85
CA LEU A 96 5.64 12.45 -9.12
C LEU A 96 6.72 12.57 -10.21
N VAL A 97 7.50 13.64 -10.21
CA VAL A 97 8.69 13.75 -11.09
C VAL A 97 9.74 12.71 -10.70
N ILE A 98 9.98 12.48 -9.41
CA ILE A 98 10.85 11.41 -8.94
C ILE A 98 10.35 10.04 -9.43
N PHE A 99 9.04 9.76 -9.30
CA PHE A 99 8.44 8.53 -9.80
C PHE A 99 8.56 8.42 -11.33
N ALA A 100 8.36 9.51 -12.07
CA ALA A 100 8.52 9.53 -13.53
C ALA A 100 9.96 9.20 -13.96
N LEU A 101 10.95 9.87 -13.36
CA LEU A 101 12.37 9.62 -13.65
C LEU A 101 12.79 8.20 -13.28
N SER A 102 12.32 7.69 -12.14
CA SER A 102 12.60 6.34 -11.69
C SER A 102 11.96 5.29 -12.61
N ASN A 103 10.71 5.49 -13.02
CA ASN A 103 10.05 4.61 -13.98
C ASN A 103 10.71 4.68 -15.38
N ALA A 104 11.14 5.87 -15.83
CA ALA A 104 11.91 6.02 -17.06
C ALA A 104 13.26 5.29 -16.99
N LEU A 105 13.96 5.37 -15.85
CA LEU A 105 15.20 4.61 -15.62
C LEU A 105 14.93 3.09 -15.64
N ALA A 106 13.83 2.65 -15.03
CA ALA A 106 13.42 1.25 -15.08
C ALA A 106 13.12 0.80 -16.52
N ALA A 107 12.45 1.62 -17.32
CA ALA A 107 12.12 1.32 -18.71
C ALA A 107 13.36 1.10 -19.62
N VAL A 108 14.50 1.71 -19.28
CA VAL A 108 15.77 1.53 -20.04
C VAL A 108 16.75 0.58 -19.34
N ALA A 109 16.34 -0.08 -18.26
CA ALA A 109 17.22 -0.96 -17.51
C ALA A 109 17.59 -2.23 -18.28
N TRP A 110 18.88 -2.55 -18.33
CA TRP A 110 19.43 -3.76 -18.95
C TRP A 110 19.97 -4.77 -17.93
N ASN A 111 19.97 -4.43 -16.65
CA ASN A 111 20.36 -5.32 -15.57
C ASN A 111 19.59 -5.01 -14.28
N ILE A 112 19.70 -5.92 -13.30
CA ILE A 112 18.97 -5.79 -12.04
C ILE A 112 19.44 -4.61 -11.18
N TRP A 113 20.70 -4.21 -11.29
CA TRP A 113 21.26 -3.12 -10.46
C TRP A 113 20.66 -1.77 -10.83
N ILE A 114 20.43 -1.52 -12.14
CA ILE A 114 19.73 -0.31 -12.59
C ILE A 114 18.28 -0.31 -12.09
N LEU A 115 17.61 -1.47 -12.16
CA LEU A 115 16.29 -1.61 -11.56
C LEU A 115 16.30 -1.38 -10.04
N ALA A 116 17.33 -1.85 -9.33
CA ALA A 116 17.47 -1.60 -7.89
C ALA A 116 17.56 -0.10 -7.59
N VAL A 117 18.38 0.64 -8.35
CA VAL A 117 18.47 2.11 -8.22
C VAL A 117 17.13 2.77 -8.56
N ALA A 118 16.49 2.36 -9.66
CA ALA A 118 15.17 2.85 -10.06
C ALA A 118 14.08 2.56 -9.01
N ARG A 119 14.23 1.55 -8.18
CA ARG A 119 13.31 1.21 -7.08
C ARG A 119 13.62 1.93 -5.78
N LEU A 120 14.90 2.21 -5.51
CA LEU A 120 15.35 2.85 -4.28
C LEU A 120 14.85 4.28 -4.15
N VAL A 121 14.97 5.07 -5.21
CA VAL A 121 14.63 6.51 -5.18
C VAL A 121 13.14 6.77 -4.92
N PRO A 122 12.17 6.13 -5.59
CA PRO A 122 10.76 6.32 -5.30
C PRO A 122 10.35 5.76 -3.93
N ALA A 123 11.07 4.77 -3.40
CA ALA A 123 10.84 4.27 -2.04
C ALA A 123 11.06 5.32 -0.96
N LEU A 124 11.99 6.27 -1.18
CA LEU A 124 12.19 7.41 -0.29
C LEU A 124 11.02 8.41 -0.36
N ALA A 125 10.41 8.59 -1.53
CA ALA A 125 9.36 9.57 -1.75
C ALA A 125 7.95 9.08 -1.34
N LEU A 126 7.70 7.77 -1.41
CA LEU A 126 6.39 7.16 -1.16
C LEU A 126 5.80 7.47 0.22
N PRO A 127 6.54 7.34 1.36
CA PRO A 127 5.99 7.63 2.68
C PRO A 127 5.58 9.09 2.85
N VAL A 128 6.33 9.99 2.20
CA VAL A 128 6.05 11.43 2.24
C VAL A 128 4.73 11.74 1.53
N PHE A 129 4.45 11.05 0.42
CA PHE A 129 3.15 11.17 -0.25
C PHE A 129 2.02 10.76 0.69
N TRP A 130 2.07 9.57 1.28
CA TRP A 130 1.00 9.06 2.15
C TRP A 130 0.81 9.90 3.41
N GLY A 131 1.89 10.36 4.02
CA GLY A 131 1.85 11.20 5.21
C GLY A 131 1.24 12.59 4.96
N THR A 132 1.20 13.05 3.70
CA THR A 132 0.74 14.41 3.37
C THR A 132 -0.53 14.45 2.51
N ALA A 133 -0.79 13.44 1.68
CA ALA A 133 -1.93 13.43 0.76
C ALA A 133 -3.28 13.38 1.48
N SER A 134 -3.40 12.56 2.52
CA SER A 134 -4.63 12.43 3.31
C SER A 134 -4.98 13.75 4.02
N GLU A 135 -3.98 14.39 4.65
CA GLU A 135 -4.15 15.70 5.30
C GLU A 135 -4.56 16.76 4.28
N THR A 136 -3.89 16.81 3.13
CA THR A 136 -4.18 17.77 2.07
C THR A 136 -5.59 17.60 1.51
N ALA A 137 -6.03 16.36 1.27
CA ALA A 137 -7.38 16.08 0.82
C ALA A 137 -8.43 16.52 1.85
N ALA A 138 -8.18 16.26 3.14
CA ALA A 138 -9.06 16.69 4.24
C ALA A 138 -9.15 18.23 4.32
N GLN A 139 -8.03 18.94 4.18
CA GLN A 139 -7.99 20.40 4.20
C GLN A 139 -8.75 21.02 3.00
N ILE A 140 -8.59 20.45 1.80
CA ILE A 140 -9.31 20.90 0.60
C ILE A 140 -10.81 20.70 0.73
N ALA A 141 -11.27 19.59 1.30
CA ALA A 141 -12.67 19.25 1.46
C ALA A 141 -13.37 20.01 2.60
N GLY A 142 -12.60 20.47 3.59
CA GLY A 142 -13.10 21.05 4.82
C GLY A 142 -13.61 20.01 5.84
N PRO A 143 -13.89 20.44 7.10
CA PRO A 143 -14.16 19.53 8.23
C PRO A 143 -15.31 18.56 8.01
N GLN A 144 -16.39 19.01 7.36
CA GLN A 144 -17.60 18.19 7.16
C GLN A 144 -17.45 17.08 6.12
N LYS A 145 -16.49 17.20 5.19
CA LYS A 145 -16.28 16.24 4.08
C LYS A 145 -14.90 15.59 4.11
N SER A 146 -14.12 15.83 5.16
CA SER A 146 -12.73 15.37 5.27
C SER A 146 -12.60 13.84 5.17
N GLY A 147 -13.43 13.08 5.86
CA GLY A 147 -13.42 11.61 5.81
C GLY A 147 -13.66 11.08 4.39
N ARG A 148 -14.65 11.65 3.67
CA ARG A 148 -14.93 11.26 2.28
C ARG A 148 -13.77 11.59 1.35
N ALA A 149 -13.12 12.73 1.55
CA ALA A 149 -11.97 13.14 0.75
C ALA A 149 -10.78 12.20 0.93
N VAL A 150 -10.46 11.86 2.18
CA VAL A 150 -9.40 10.87 2.50
C VAL A 150 -9.73 9.51 1.87
N SER A 151 -10.96 9.02 2.05
CA SER A 151 -11.39 7.75 1.43
C SER A 151 -11.26 7.77 -0.10
N THR A 152 -11.53 8.91 -0.75
CA THR A 152 -11.36 9.04 -2.20
C THR A 152 -9.90 8.89 -2.62
N VAL A 153 -8.94 9.46 -1.87
CA VAL A 153 -7.51 9.25 -2.15
C VAL A 153 -7.13 7.77 -2.00
N TYR A 154 -7.63 7.09 -0.97
CA TYR A 154 -7.36 5.67 -0.73
C TYR A 154 -8.00 4.74 -1.78
N LEU A 155 -9.05 5.17 -2.50
CA LEU A 155 -9.56 4.44 -3.67
C LEU A 155 -8.47 4.24 -4.74
N GLY A 156 -7.47 5.12 -4.82
CA GLY A 156 -6.31 4.96 -5.69
C GLY A 156 -5.54 3.64 -5.42
N ILE A 157 -5.46 3.19 -4.15
CA ILE A 157 -4.84 1.90 -3.80
C ILE A 157 -5.65 0.74 -4.39
N SER A 158 -6.97 0.74 -4.15
CA SER A 158 -7.85 -0.31 -4.66
C SER A 158 -7.86 -0.36 -6.19
N ALA A 159 -7.85 0.81 -6.84
CA ALA A 159 -7.76 0.91 -8.29
C ALA A 159 -6.40 0.38 -8.81
N ALA A 160 -5.29 0.64 -8.11
CA ALA A 160 -3.97 0.13 -8.47
C ALA A 160 -3.91 -1.40 -8.39
N MET A 161 -4.46 -1.98 -7.32
CA MET A 161 -4.53 -3.43 -7.15
C MET A 161 -5.43 -4.09 -8.20
N LEU A 162 -6.56 -3.47 -8.52
CA LEU A 162 -7.55 -4.01 -9.47
C LEU A 162 -7.12 -3.82 -10.94
N PHE A 163 -6.58 -2.66 -11.29
CA PHE A 163 -6.29 -2.30 -12.68
C PHE A 163 -4.80 -2.08 -12.94
N GLY A 164 -4.09 -1.40 -12.03
CA GLY A 164 -2.71 -0.98 -12.26
C GLY A 164 -1.76 -2.15 -12.46
N ILE A 165 -1.72 -3.06 -11.49
CA ILE A 165 -0.84 -4.25 -11.54
C ILE A 165 -1.26 -5.19 -12.68
N PRO A 166 -2.54 -5.59 -12.82
CA PRO A 166 -2.96 -6.49 -13.88
C PRO A 166 -2.74 -5.93 -15.28
N LEU A 167 -3.15 -4.67 -15.53
CA LEU A 167 -2.94 -4.04 -16.85
C LEU A 167 -1.47 -3.89 -17.18
N GLY A 168 -0.64 -3.52 -16.18
CA GLY A 168 0.81 -3.46 -16.38
C GLY A 168 1.42 -4.83 -16.69
N THR A 169 0.91 -5.91 -16.09
CA THR A 169 1.30 -7.29 -16.41
C THR A 169 0.88 -7.67 -17.83
N LEU A 170 -0.34 -7.35 -18.24
CA LEU A 170 -0.82 -7.57 -19.62
C LEU A 170 -0.02 -6.78 -20.66
N VAL A 171 0.30 -5.51 -20.37
CA VAL A 171 1.19 -4.70 -21.22
C VAL A 171 2.57 -5.34 -21.32
N SER A 172 3.09 -5.85 -20.20
CA SER A 172 4.38 -6.55 -20.18
C SER A 172 4.41 -7.78 -21.09
N GLU A 173 3.36 -8.57 -21.09
CA GLU A 173 3.28 -9.75 -21.96
C GLU A 173 3.10 -9.38 -23.45
N ALA A 174 2.38 -8.29 -23.75
CA ALA A 174 2.12 -7.86 -25.13
C ALA A 174 3.33 -7.16 -25.79
N VAL A 175 4.01 -6.26 -25.05
CA VAL A 175 5.03 -5.36 -25.63
C VAL A 175 6.31 -5.27 -24.76
N GLY A 176 6.40 -6.08 -23.72
CA GLY A 176 7.55 -6.15 -22.80
C GLY A 176 7.40 -5.28 -21.55
N TRP A 177 8.04 -5.72 -20.47
CA TRP A 177 7.96 -5.07 -19.15
C TRP A 177 8.52 -3.64 -19.13
N ARG A 178 9.44 -3.32 -20.02
CA ARG A 178 9.98 -1.96 -20.18
C ARG A 178 8.89 -0.97 -20.59
N ALA A 179 7.98 -1.38 -21.45
CA ALA A 179 6.85 -0.56 -21.87
C ALA A 179 5.88 -0.24 -20.73
N ALA A 180 5.67 -1.19 -19.81
CA ALA A 180 4.84 -0.95 -18.63
C ALA A 180 5.44 0.13 -17.72
N PHE A 181 6.75 0.13 -17.48
CA PHE A 181 7.43 1.21 -16.75
C PHE A 181 7.44 2.52 -17.53
N GLY A 182 7.64 2.49 -18.86
CA GLY A 182 7.56 3.68 -19.72
C GLY A 182 6.18 4.35 -19.66
N LEU A 183 5.11 3.56 -19.67
CA LEU A 183 3.74 4.05 -19.49
C LEU A 183 3.54 4.70 -18.11
N LEU A 184 4.06 4.09 -17.04
CA LEU A 184 4.00 4.68 -15.70
C LEU A 184 4.81 5.98 -15.59
N ALA A 185 5.93 6.09 -16.29
CA ALA A 185 6.69 7.33 -16.36
C ALA A 185 5.86 8.45 -16.98
N LEU A 186 5.20 8.19 -18.13
CA LEU A 186 4.31 9.14 -18.80
C LEU A 186 3.11 9.52 -17.93
N LEU A 187 2.45 8.54 -17.29
CA LEU A 187 1.33 8.79 -16.39
C LEU A 187 1.75 9.63 -15.17
N SER A 188 2.93 9.38 -14.62
CA SER A 188 3.48 10.18 -13.51
C SER A 188 3.68 11.64 -13.90
N LEU A 189 4.21 11.92 -15.10
CA LEU A 189 4.38 13.28 -15.63
C LEU A 189 3.03 13.94 -15.91
N LEU A 190 2.08 13.21 -16.49
CA LEU A 190 0.72 13.71 -16.74
C LEU A 190 0.05 14.13 -15.41
N VAL A 191 0.12 13.28 -14.39
CA VAL A 191 -0.48 13.59 -13.08
C VAL A 191 0.26 14.74 -12.39
N ALA A 192 1.58 14.85 -12.53
CA ALA A 192 2.35 16.01 -12.06
C ALA A 192 1.87 17.33 -12.71
N ALA A 193 1.63 17.30 -14.03
CA ALA A 193 1.08 18.44 -14.76
C ALA A 193 -0.37 18.78 -14.31
N LEU A 194 -1.22 17.77 -14.09
CA LEU A 194 -2.57 17.97 -13.54
C LEU A 194 -2.53 18.59 -12.14
N ILE A 195 -1.62 18.14 -11.24
CA ILE A 195 -1.43 18.77 -9.93
C ILE A 195 -0.95 20.22 -10.11
N ALA A 196 -0.03 20.48 -11.03
CA ALA A 196 0.45 21.84 -11.29
C ALA A 196 -0.66 22.79 -11.77
N GLY A 197 -1.60 22.28 -12.56
CA GLY A 197 -2.73 23.07 -13.08
C GLY A 197 -3.89 23.23 -12.10
N PHE A 198 -4.30 22.17 -11.42
CA PHE A 198 -5.60 22.12 -10.75
C PHE A 198 -5.55 22.06 -9.22
N VAL A 199 -4.46 21.58 -8.60
CA VAL A 199 -4.39 21.51 -7.14
C VAL A 199 -4.00 22.88 -6.57
N PRO A 200 -4.78 23.42 -5.61
CA PRO A 200 -4.46 24.71 -4.99
C PRO A 200 -3.22 24.60 -4.09
N ARG A 201 -2.59 25.75 -3.83
CA ARG A 201 -1.52 25.83 -2.83
C ARG A 201 -2.14 25.71 -1.44
N VAL A 202 -1.80 24.64 -0.73
CA VAL A 202 -2.28 24.37 0.63
C VAL A 202 -1.12 24.61 1.60
N ARG A 203 -1.36 25.49 2.59
CA ARG A 203 -0.40 25.75 3.65
C ARG A 203 -0.37 24.61 4.66
N THR A 204 0.81 24.29 5.13
CA THR A 204 1.01 23.29 6.18
C THR A 204 0.46 23.79 7.51
N ALA A 205 -0.39 23.01 8.15
CA ALA A 205 -0.69 23.21 9.56
C ALA A 205 0.49 22.69 10.38
N SER A 206 0.93 23.45 11.39
CA SER A 206 1.95 22.98 12.32
C SER A 206 1.42 21.77 13.09
N SER A 207 1.97 20.59 12.87
CA SER A 207 1.64 19.40 13.64
C SER A 207 2.11 19.59 15.09
N GLY A 208 1.18 19.54 16.03
CA GLY A 208 1.47 19.61 17.46
C GLY A 208 2.47 18.56 17.93
N GLY A 209 3.26 18.91 18.95
CA GLY A 209 4.44 18.24 19.46
C GLY A 209 4.46 16.71 19.42
N MET A 210 5.33 16.15 18.59
CA MET A 210 5.63 14.72 18.48
C MET A 210 6.10 14.09 19.81
N GLY A 211 6.71 14.88 20.70
CA GLY A 211 7.26 14.38 21.97
C GLY A 211 6.22 13.78 22.91
N ALA A 212 4.99 14.35 22.98
CA ALA A 212 3.93 13.83 23.82
C ALA A 212 3.36 12.51 23.25
N GLN A 213 3.35 12.35 21.93
CA GLN A 213 2.85 11.15 21.26
C GLN A 213 3.83 9.96 21.40
N ALA A 214 5.13 10.20 21.56
CA ALA A 214 6.14 9.14 21.68
C ALA A 214 5.96 8.25 22.93
N ARG A 215 5.13 8.68 23.90
CA ARG A 215 4.85 7.87 25.12
C ARG A 215 4.21 6.51 24.79
N ILE A 216 3.49 6.39 23.65
CA ILE A 216 2.89 5.12 23.22
C ILE A 216 3.93 4.02 22.97
N LEU A 217 5.18 4.38 22.61
CA LEU A 217 6.29 3.44 22.40
C LEU A 217 6.70 2.69 23.67
N LYS A 218 6.25 3.13 24.86
CA LYS A 218 6.46 2.43 26.13
C LYS A 218 5.36 1.39 26.41
N SER A 219 4.26 1.40 25.67
CA SER A 219 3.16 0.46 25.86
C SER A 219 3.47 -0.91 25.24
N ARG A 220 3.58 -1.95 26.07
CA ARG A 220 3.76 -3.33 25.60
C ARG A 220 2.62 -3.79 24.70
N PHE A 221 1.38 -3.40 25.03
CA PHE A 221 0.22 -3.71 24.22
C PHE A 221 0.31 -3.07 22.82
N PHE A 222 0.72 -1.79 22.74
CA PHE A 222 0.91 -1.10 21.46
C PHE A 222 2.02 -1.76 20.63
N LEU A 223 3.18 -2.02 21.22
CA LEU A 223 4.30 -2.66 20.54
C LEU A 223 3.95 -4.06 20.03
N ALA A 224 3.20 -4.85 20.81
CA ALA A 224 2.72 -6.16 20.41
C ALA A 224 1.74 -6.06 19.20
N ASN A 225 0.88 -5.03 19.15
CA ASN A 225 0.02 -4.77 18.00
C ASN A 225 0.81 -4.39 16.74
N VAL A 226 1.89 -3.60 16.88
CA VAL A 226 2.79 -3.25 15.76
C VAL A 226 3.54 -4.51 15.27
N ALA A 227 4.08 -5.32 16.18
CA ALA A 227 4.75 -6.57 15.83
C ALA A 227 3.80 -7.57 15.16
N LEU A 228 2.54 -7.64 15.60
CA LEU A 228 1.51 -8.45 14.92
C LEU A 228 1.27 -7.95 13.48
N SER A 229 1.31 -6.64 13.21
CA SER A 229 1.24 -6.14 11.83
C SER A 229 2.43 -6.61 11.00
N VAL A 230 3.66 -6.56 11.52
CA VAL A 230 4.83 -7.11 10.82
C VAL A 230 4.58 -8.56 10.43
N LEU A 231 4.12 -9.39 11.36
CA LEU A 231 3.90 -10.82 11.10
C LEU A 231 2.78 -11.07 10.08
N VAL A 232 1.68 -10.32 10.16
CA VAL A 232 0.56 -10.39 9.20
C VAL A 232 1.05 -10.04 7.79
N PHE A 233 1.75 -8.92 7.62
CA PHE A 233 2.28 -8.52 6.32
C PHE A 233 3.38 -9.47 5.81
N THR A 234 4.17 -10.08 6.72
CA THR A 234 5.10 -11.15 6.34
C THR A 234 4.35 -12.32 5.73
N ALA A 235 3.29 -12.81 6.37
CA ALA A 235 2.48 -13.89 5.81
C ALA A 235 1.90 -13.52 4.43
N MET A 236 1.26 -12.34 4.33
CA MET A 236 0.67 -11.85 3.08
C MET A 236 1.69 -11.83 1.95
N PHE A 237 2.84 -11.23 2.17
CA PHE A 237 3.83 -10.99 1.12
C PHE A 237 4.79 -12.15 0.86
N THR A 238 4.88 -13.13 1.75
CA THR A 238 5.53 -14.42 1.43
C THR A 238 4.85 -15.09 0.23
N GLY A 239 3.51 -15.08 0.18
CA GLY A 239 2.75 -15.62 -0.95
C GLY A 239 2.56 -14.61 -2.09
N TYR A 240 2.04 -13.42 -1.77
CA TYR A 240 1.61 -12.43 -2.77
C TYR A 240 2.76 -11.95 -3.67
N THR A 241 3.98 -11.78 -3.14
CA THR A 241 5.15 -11.36 -3.93
C THR A 241 5.42 -12.30 -5.10
N TYR A 242 5.19 -13.59 -4.92
CA TYR A 242 5.47 -14.62 -5.93
C TYR A 242 4.20 -15.20 -6.56
N LEU A 243 3.04 -14.53 -6.40
CA LEU A 243 1.76 -15.01 -6.91
C LEU A 243 1.79 -15.23 -8.44
N ALA A 244 2.41 -14.32 -9.20
CA ALA A 244 2.53 -14.48 -10.66
C ALA A 244 3.30 -15.76 -11.03
N GLU A 245 4.42 -16.03 -10.35
CA GLU A 245 5.20 -17.27 -10.55
C GLU A 245 4.43 -18.52 -10.12
N MET A 246 3.67 -18.45 -9.03
CA MET A 246 2.82 -19.54 -8.55
C MET A 246 1.70 -19.85 -9.56
N LEU A 247 1.11 -18.82 -10.18
CA LEU A 247 0.12 -18.98 -11.25
C LEU A 247 0.73 -19.67 -12.48
N GLU A 248 1.93 -19.28 -12.90
CA GLU A 248 2.60 -19.89 -14.05
C GLU A 248 3.07 -21.31 -13.75
N LYS A 249 3.80 -21.52 -12.64
CA LYS A 249 4.52 -22.78 -12.38
C LYS A 249 3.68 -23.80 -11.61
N SER A 250 2.87 -23.38 -10.65
CA SER A 250 2.08 -24.31 -9.82
C SER A 250 0.71 -24.57 -10.41
N ALA A 251 0.04 -23.54 -10.97
CA ALA A 251 -1.30 -23.70 -11.56
C ALA A 251 -1.26 -23.91 -13.08
N GLY A 252 -0.10 -23.84 -13.74
CA GLY A 252 0.06 -24.05 -15.19
C GLY A 252 -0.63 -23.00 -16.06
N ILE A 253 -0.86 -21.78 -15.52
CA ILE A 253 -1.53 -20.71 -16.24
C ILE A 253 -0.53 -20.08 -17.23
N ALA A 254 -0.95 -19.98 -18.49
CA ALA A 254 -0.11 -19.34 -19.51
C ALA A 254 0.18 -17.86 -19.14
N PRO A 255 1.42 -17.36 -19.37
CA PRO A 255 1.83 -15.99 -19.05
C PRO A 255 0.85 -14.93 -19.53
N ALA A 256 0.30 -15.07 -20.75
CA ALA A 256 -0.70 -14.17 -21.31
C ALA A 256 -2.00 -14.04 -20.49
N HIS A 257 -2.31 -15.00 -19.63
CA HIS A 257 -3.49 -15.00 -18.78
C HIS A 257 -3.23 -14.57 -17.34
N VAL A 258 -1.97 -14.49 -16.89
CA VAL A 258 -1.60 -14.14 -15.51
C VAL A 258 -2.19 -12.79 -15.09
N GLY A 259 -2.12 -11.78 -15.96
CA GLY A 259 -2.70 -10.47 -15.70
C GLY A 259 -4.22 -10.51 -15.41
N TRP A 260 -4.97 -11.38 -16.12
CA TRP A 260 -6.41 -11.55 -15.88
C TRP A 260 -6.69 -12.21 -14.52
N TRP A 261 -5.87 -13.18 -14.12
CA TRP A 261 -5.98 -13.80 -12.79
C TRP A 261 -5.66 -12.82 -11.67
N LEU A 262 -4.63 -11.99 -11.85
CA LEU A 262 -4.30 -10.90 -10.91
C LEU A 262 -5.44 -9.86 -10.85
N MET A 263 -6.10 -9.57 -11.97
CA MET A 263 -7.28 -8.69 -12.00
C MET A 263 -8.46 -9.28 -11.22
N GLY A 264 -8.73 -10.58 -11.39
CA GLY A 264 -9.74 -11.30 -10.61
C GLY A 264 -9.41 -11.28 -9.12
N PHE A 265 -8.14 -11.51 -8.75
CA PHE A 265 -7.67 -11.42 -7.37
C PHE A 265 -7.88 -10.01 -6.78
N GLY A 266 -7.56 -8.97 -7.53
CA GLY A 266 -7.78 -7.57 -7.13
C GLY A 266 -9.26 -7.22 -7.01
N ALA A 267 -10.10 -7.69 -7.95
CA ALA A 267 -11.54 -7.44 -7.95
C ALA A 267 -12.23 -8.04 -6.73
N ILE A 268 -11.92 -9.31 -6.42
CA ILE A 268 -12.48 -9.97 -5.23
C ILE A 268 -11.96 -9.34 -3.95
N GLY A 269 -10.77 -8.74 -3.97
CA GLY A 269 -10.18 -7.99 -2.86
C GLY A 269 -11.01 -6.78 -2.44
N LEU A 270 -11.78 -6.15 -3.33
CA LEU A 270 -12.72 -5.07 -2.96
C LEU A 270 -13.78 -5.56 -1.98
N VAL A 271 -14.27 -6.80 -2.18
CA VAL A 271 -15.19 -7.46 -1.24
C VAL A 271 -14.50 -7.65 0.11
N GLY A 272 -13.22 -8.04 0.10
CA GLY A 272 -12.41 -8.19 1.30
C GLY A 272 -12.30 -6.89 2.11
N ASN A 273 -11.99 -5.78 1.46
CA ASN A 273 -11.92 -4.46 2.11
C ASN A 273 -13.25 -4.08 2.79
N TRP A 274 -14.36 -4.33 2.13
CA TRP A 274 -15.69 -4.08 2.69
C TRP A 274 -15.98 -4.98 3.90
N LEU A 275 -15.75 -6.29 3.77
CA LEU A 275 -15.97 -7.25 4.86
C LEU A 275 -15.08 -6.96 6.07
N GLY A 276 -13.80 -6.63 5.85
CA GLY A 276 -12.85 -6.29 6.90
C GLY A 276 -13.29 -5.06 7.71
N GLY A 277 -13.93 -4.09 7.06
CA GLY A 277 -14.47 -2.89 7.70
C GLY A 277 -15.66 -3.14 8.64
N LEU A 278 -16.44 -4.22 8.44
CA LEU A 278 -17.68 -4.44 9.20
C LEU A 278 -17.46 -4.72 10.70
N TRP A 279 -16.39 -5.45 11.05
CA TRP A 279 -16.18 -5.93 12.43
C TRP A 279 -14.95 -5.38 13.12
N VAL A 280 -14.02 -4.78 12.38
CA VAL A 280 -12.74 -4.30 12.93
C VAL A 280 -12.93 -3.23 14.01
N ASP A 281 -14.01 -2.45 13.91
CA ASP A 281 -14.29 -1.41 14.88
C ASP A 281 -14.69 -1.94 16.25
N GLN A 282 -15.37 -3.07 16.31
CA GLN A 282 -15.84 -3.67 17.56
C GLN A 282 -14.81 -4.63 18.17
N LYS A 283 -14.19 -5.48 17.35
CA LYS A 283 -13.29 -6.57 17.79
C LYS A 283 -12.02 -6.66 16.92
N PRO A 284 -11.11 -5.67 16.98
CA PRO A 284 -10.00 -5.56 16.03
C PRO A 284 -9.06 -6.77 16.03
N LEU A 285 -8.72 -7.33 17.21
CA LEU A 285 -7.85 -8.50 17.32
C LEU A 285 -8.54 -9.79 16.83
N ALA A 286 -9.80 -9.99 17.18
CA ALA A 286 -10.57 -11.15 16.70
C ALA A 286 -10.76 -11.10 15.19
N THR A 287 -11.04 -9.93 14.63
CA THR A 287 -11.13 -9.72 13.19
C THR A 287 -9.79 -9.99 12.50
N THR A 288 -8.67 -9.54 13.09
CA THR A 288 -7.33 -9.87 12.57
C THR A 288 -7.11 -11.38 12.54
N ALA A 289 -7.39 -12.08 13.65
CA ALA A 289 -7.22 -13.54 13.74
C ALA A 289 -8.10 -14.28 12.72
N LEU A 290 -9.36 -13.88 12.57
CA LEU A 290 -10.28 -14.48 11.60
C LEU A 290 -9.74 -14.33 10.17
N PHE A 291 -9.35 -13.11 9.76
CA PHE A 291 -8.85 -12.89 8.40
C PHE A 291 -7.47 -13.51 8.15
N CYS A 292 -6.62 -13.67 9.18
CA CYS A 292 -5.39 -14.45 9.07
C CYS A 292 -5.68 -15.96 8.88
N ALA A 293 -6.70 -16.50 9.54
CA ALA A 293 -7.13 -17.89 9.33
C ALA A 293 -7.70 -18.10 7.91
N ILE A 294 -8.53 -17.16 7.43
CA ILE A 294 -9.05 -17.18 6.04
C ILE A 294 -7.90 -17.06 5.04
N LEU A 295 -6.90 -16.21 5.32
CA LEU A 295 -5.70 -16.07 4.51
C LEU A 295 -4.93 -17.39 4.42
N ALA A 296 -4.70 -18.06 5.56
CA ALA A 296 -4.02 -19.35 5.61
C ALA A 296 -4.77 -20.41 4.79
N LEU A 297 -6.10 -20.49 4.92
CA LEU A 297 -6.94 -21.40 4.15
C LEU A 297 -6.86 -21.12 2.65
N GLY A 298 -6.94 -19.85 2.25
CA GLY A 298 -6.84 -19.44 0.84
C GLY A 298 -5.49 -19.78 0.23
N MET A 299 -4.38 -19.48 0.94
CA MET A 299 -3.03 -19.76 0.48
C MET A 299 -2.75 -21.27 0.37
N ALA A 300 -3.03 -22.03 1.42
CA ALA A 300 -2.83 -23.47 1.41
C ALA A 300 -3.77 -24.16 0.41
N GLY A 301 -5.04 -23.74 0.36
CA GLY A 301 -6.03 -24.23 -0.59
C GLY A 301 -5.64 -23.98 -2.04
N SER A 302 -5.09 -22.82 -2.36
CA SER A 302 -4.60 -22.52 -3.72
C SER A 302 -3.47 -23.45 -4.15
N MET A 303 -2.58 -23.86 -3.23
CA MET A 303 -1.53 -24.82 -3.55
C MET A 303 -2.08 -26.24 -3.69
N LEU A 304 -2.95 -26.67 -2.77
CA LEU A 304 -3.55 -27.99 -2.79
C LEU A 304 -4.41 -28.22 -4.03
N LEU A 305 -5.11 -27.19 -4.49
CA LEU A 305 -6.07 -27.25 -5.60
C LEU A 305 -5.52 -26.64 -6.89
N SER A 306 -4.20 -26.47 -7.03
CA SER A 306 -3.56 -25.76 -8.13
C SER A 306 -3.93 -26.29 -9.53
N HIS A 307 -4.27 -27.58 -9.65
CA HIS A 307 -4.67 -28.22 -10.91
C HIS A 307 -6.20 -28.50 -10.99
N ALA A 308 -6.99 -28.03 -10.04
CA ALA A 308 -8.40 -28.40 -9.89
C ALA A 308 -9.39 -27.39 -10.50
N GLY A 309 -8.98 -26.63 -11.53
CA GLY A 309 -9.87 -25.75 -12.31
C GLY A 309 -10.59 -24.69 -11.44
N TRP A 310 -11.93 -24.75 -11.36
CA TRP A 310 -12.73 -23.75 -10.65
C TRP A 310 -12.51 -23.72 -9.13
N THR A 311 -12.13 -24.84 -8.50
CA THR A 311 -11.84 -24.89 -7.06
C THR A 311 -10.54 -24.16 -6.73
N PHE A 312 -9.56 -24.15 -7.63
CA PHE A 312 -8.40 -23.29 -7.54
C PHE A 312 -8.81 -21.81 -7.54
N ALA A 313 -9.69 -21.41 -8.49
CA ALA A 313 -10.19 -20.04 -8.56
C ALA A 313 -10.90 -19.61 -7.26
N LEU A 314 -11.68 -20.52 -6.66
CA LEU A 314 -12.34 -20.27 -5.37
C LEU A 314 -11.34 -20.10 -4.23
N ALA A 315 -10.33 -20.97 -4.13
CA ALA A 315 -9.28 -20.85 -3.12
C ALA A 315 -8.49 -19.53 -3.28
N LEU A 316 -8.18 -19.17 -4.52
CA LEU A 316 -7.52 -17.90 -4.84
C LEU A 316 -8.40 -16.69 -4.47
N ALA A 317 -9.72 -16.77 -4.67
CA ALA A 317 -10.68 -15.75 -4.28
C ALA A 317 -10.73 -15.59 -2.74
N VAL A 318 -10.73 -16.70 -1.98
CA VAL A 318 -10.65 -16.67 -0.51
C VAL A 318 -9.36 -16.01 -0.04
N TRP A 319 -8.24 -16.31 -0.70
CA TRP A 319 -6.97 -15.62 -0.43
C TRP A 319 -7.07 -14.12 -0.73
N GLY A 320 -7.59 -13.72 -1.90
CA GLY A 320 -7.73 -12.32 -2.31
C GLY A 320 -8.58 -11.49 -1.34
N ILE A 321 -9.71 -12.06 -0.87
CA ILE A 321 -10.56 -11.44 0.15
C ILE A 321 -9.76 -11.13 1.43
N ALA A 322 -9.09 -12.14 1.97
CA ALA A 322 -8.35 -11.99 3.22
C ALA A 322 -7.15 -11.06 3.06
N ASN A 323 -6.41 -11.20 1.95
CA ASN A 323 -5.23 -10.41 1.67
C ASN A 323 -5.54 -8.90 1.68
N THR A 324 -6.63 -8.50 1.02
CA THR A 324 -6.96 -7.08 0.89
C THR A 324 -7.60 -6.52 2.17
N ALA A 325 -8.43 -7.33 2.86
CA ALA A 325 -9.06 -6.95 4.13
C ALA A 325 -8.03 -6.63 5.23
N LEU A 326 -6.91 -7.34 5.26
CA LEU A 326 -5.92 -7.20 6.33
C LEU A 326 -5.20 -5.84 6.33
N TYR A 327 -5.17 -5.10 5.20
CA TYR A 327 -4.60 -3.75 5.16
C TYR A 327 -5.33 -2.79 6.11
N PRO A 328 -6.64 -2.49 5.92
CA PRO A 328 -7.36 -1.60 6.82
C PRO A 328 -7.52 -2.20 8.22
N ILE A 329 -7.66 -3.52 8.37
CA ILE A 329 -7.78 -4.17 9.68
C ILE A 329 -6.54 -3.89 10.53
N CYS A 330 -5.33 -4.09 10.01
CA CYS A 330 -4.09 -3.81 10.74
C CYS A 330 -3.95 -2.32 11.06
N GLN A 331 -4.29 -1.44 10.11
CA GLN A 331 -4.22 0.01 10.30
C GLN A 331 -5.14 0.47 11.45
N ILE A 332 -6.40 0.08 11.41
CA ILE A 332 -7.40 0.47 12.42
C ILE A 332 -7.04 -0.13 13.78
N ARG A 333 -6.62 -1.40 13.82
CA ARG A 333 -6.22 -2.09 15.05
C ARG A 333 -5.08 -1.37 15.78
N VAL A 334 -4.00 -1.02 15.05
CA VAL A 334 -2.83 -0.33 15.63
C VAL A 334 -3.19 1.07 16.08
N MET A 335 -4.00 1.81 15.30
CA MET A 335 -4.46 3.15 15.69
C MET A 335 -5.35 3.09 16.95
N LYS A 336 -6.20 2.09 17.10
CA LYS A 336 -7.02 1.88 18.31
C LYS A 336 -6.20 1.50 19.54
N ALA A 337 -5.08 0.79 19.37
CA ALA A 337 -4.17 0.47 20.47
C ALA A 337 -3.40 1.70 21.00
N ALA A 338 -3.49 2.85 20.34
CA ALA A 338 -2.75 4.07 20.66
C ALA A 338 -3.69 5.20 21.09
N SER A 339 -4.16 5.20 22.33
CA SER A 339 -5.00 6.27 22.89
C SER A 339 -4.28 7.62 22.81
N GLY A 340 -4.85 8.61 22.09
CA GLY A 340 -4.34 9.98 22.00
C GLY A 340 -3.14 10.19 21.05
N ALA A 341 -2.64 9.15 20.35
CA ALA A 341 -1.50 9.25 19.42
C ALA A 341 -1.77 8.50 18.10
N GLN A 342 -2.98 8.57 17.58
CA GLN A 342 -3.44 7.80 16.44
C GLN A 342 -2.64 8.10 15.16
N ALA A 343 -2.23 9.36 14.93
CA ALA A 343 -1.44 9.74 13.77
C ALA A 343 -0.06 9.06 13.77
N LEU A 344 0.66 9.09 14.90
CA LEU A 344 1.93 8.39 15.05
C LEU A 344 1.76 6.88 14.92
N ALA A 345 0.71 6.31 15.52
CA ALA A 345 0.40 4.89 15.40
C ALA A 345 0.15 4.45 13.96
N GLY A 346 -0.58 5.26 13.20
CA GLY A 346 -0.81 5.03 11.78
C GLY A 346 0.48 5.02 10.96
N THR A 347 1.39 5.98 11.20
CA THR A 347 2.69 6.04 10.54
C THR A 347 3.58 4.84 10.90
N LEU A 348 3.60 4.46 12.18
CA LEU A 348 4.36 3.29 12.66
C LEU A 348 3.81 1.99 12.08
N ASN A 349 2.47 1.88 11.89
CA ASN A 349 1.89 0.72 11.24
C ASN A 349 2.29 0.63 9.76
N VAL A 350 2.39 1.75 9.04
CA VAL A 350 2.89 1.75 7.66
C VAL A 350 4.35 1.26 7.60
N SER A 351 5.20 1.71 8.52
CA SER A 351 6.59 1.21 8.62
C SER A 351 6.63 -0.28 8.98
N ALA A 352 5.78 -0.73 9.91
CA ALA A 352 5.65 -2.14 10.28
C ALA A 352 5.16 -3.00 9.11
N ALA A 353 4.17 -2.51 8.36
CA ALA A 353 3.69 -3.17 7.15
C ALA A 353 4.81 -3.36 6.14
N ASN A 354 5.58 -2.32 5.87
CA ASN A 354 6.74 -2.40 4.97
C ASN A 354 7.84 -3.33 5.49
N GLY A 355 8.08 -3.36 6.82
CA GLY A 355 8.95 -4.36 7.45
C GLY A 355 8.47 -5.78 7.18
N GLY A 356 7.16 -6.02 7.30
CA GLY A 356 6.53 -7.30 6.98
C GLY A 356 6.60 -7.64 5.48
N ILE A 357 6.39 -6.67 4.59
CA ILE A 357 6.55 -6.83 3.13
C ILE A 357 7.98 -7.25 2.79
N ALA A 358 8.98 -6.57 3.38
CA ALA A 358 10.39 -6.90 3.16
C ALA A 358 10.73 -8.31 3.62
N LEU A 359 10.34 -8.67 4.84
CA LEU A 359 10.55 -10.02 5.38
C LEU A 359 9.81 -11.07 4.57
N GLY A 360 8.56 -10.83 4.19
CA GLY A 360 7.76 -11.73 3.40
C GLY A 360 8.36 -12.00 2.03
N ALA A 361 8.78 -10.96 1.31
CA ALA A 361 9.44 -11.11 0.01
C ALA A 361 10.76 -11.87 0.12
N ALA A 362 11.58 -11.61 1.16
CA ALA A 362 12.83 -12.32 1.40
C ALA A 362 12.60 -13.80 1.75
N VAL A 363 11.68 -14.09 2.68
CA VAL A 363 11.32 -15.45 3.10
C VAL A 363 10.68 -16.23 1.96
N GLY A 364 9.76 -15.62 1.20
CA GLY A 364 9.15 -16.24 0.04
C GLY A 364 10.16 -16.53 -1.07
N GLY A 365 11.14 -15.63 -1.30
CA GLY A 365 12.23 -15.85 -2.24
C GLY A 365 13.16 -16.99 -1.84
N ALA A 366 13.50 -17.10 -0.56
CA ALA A 366 14.26 -18.21 -0.04
C ALA A 366 13.50 -19.55 -0.18
N ALA A 367 12.20 -19.57 0.12
CA ALA A 367 11.35 -20.74 -0.06
C ALA A 367 11.25 -21.13 -1.54
N LEU A 368 11.04 -20.16 -2.42
CA LEU A 368 10.96 -20.38 -3.87
C LEU A 368 12.23 -21.01 -4.43
N SER A 369 13.41 -20.52 -4.02
CA SER A 369 14.69 -21.02 -4.48
C SER A 369 15.04 -22.40 -3.91
N SER A 370 14.61 -22.72 -2.67
CA SER A 370 14.96 -23.96 -1.99
C SER A 370 13.98 -25.10 -2.25
N TRP A 371 12.67 -24.77 -2.33
CA TRP A 371 11.59 -25.77 -2.34
C TRP A 371 10.66 -25.63 -3.56
N GLY A 372 10.82 -24.59 -4.38
CA GLY A 372 9.99 -24.32 -5.56
C GLY A 372 8.67 -23.60 -5.26
N ALA A 373 7.98 -23.16 -6.33
CA ALA A 373 6.79 -22.33 -6.26
C ALA A 373 5.62 -22.97 -5.49
N GLY A 374 5.47 -24.29 -5.58
CA GLY A 374 4.38 -25.02 -4.90
C GLY A 374 4.45 -25.01 -3.36
N GLN A 375 5.61 -24.70 -2.76
CA GLN A 375 5.76 -24.67 -1.30
C GLN A 375 5.59 -23.27 -0.70
N VAL A 376 5.71 -22.22 -1.50
CA VAL A 376 5.64 -20.83 -1.04
C VAL A 376 4.30 -20.52 -0.36
N GLY A 377 3.19 -21.00 -0.94
CA GLY A 377 1.84 -20.79 -0.38
C GLY A 377 1.63 -21.52 0.96
N TYR A 378 2.18 -22.72 1.14
CA TYR A 378 2.10 -23.43 2.41
C TYR A 378 2.91 -22.74 3.52
N LEU A 379 4.12 -22.25 3.20
CA LEU A 379 4.91 -21.47 4.15
C LEU A 379 4.19 -20.17 4.54
N ALA A 380 3.63 -19.47 3.58
CA ALA A 380 2.84 -18.26 3.83
C ALA A 380 1.63 -18.54 4.72
N ALA A 381 0.93 -19.66 4.49
CA ALA A 381 -0.17 -20.11 5.34
C ALA A 381 0.28 -20.43 6.76
N ALA A 382 1.43 -21.10 6.95
CA ALA A 382 1.99 -21.37 8.27
C ALA A 382 2.31 -20.08 9.04
N ILE A 383 2.89 -19.08 8.37
CA ILE A 383 3.14 -17.76 8.98
C ILE A 383 1.82 -17.06 9.33
N ALA A 384 0.77 -17.18 8.50
CA ALA A 384 -0.55 -16.63 8.80
C ALA A 384 -1.17 -17.30 10.03
N LEU A 385 -1.00 -18.60 10.22
CA LEU A 385 -1.44 -19.31 11.45
C LEU A 385 -0.65 -18.84 12.69
N LEU A 386 0.65 -18.56 12.55
CA LEU A 386 1.42 -17.94 13.64
C LEU A 386 0.86 -16.55 13.99
N ALA A 387 0.39 -15.78 13.01
CA ALA A 387 -0.28 -14.50 13.26
C ALA A 387 -1.61 -14.67 14.01
N VAL A 388 -2.38 -15.74 13.76
CA VAL A 388 -3.58 -16.08 14.55
C VAL A 388 -3.20 -16.32 16.02
N LEU A 389 -2.18 -17.14 16.28
CA LEU A 389 -1.71 -17.42 17.63
C LEU A 389 -1.21 -16.14 18.32
N MET A 390 -0.45 -15.32 17.61
CA MET A 390 0.03 -14.05 18.14
C MET A 390 -1.13 -13.08 18.45
N ALA A 391 -2.18 -13.02 17.62
CA ALA A 391 -3.35 -12.19 17.91
C ALA A 391 -4.06 -12.61 19.21
N ALA A 392 -4.15 -13.92 19.48
CA ALA A 392 -4.68 -14.45 20.72
C ALA A 392 -3.80 -14.10 21.93
N MET A 393 -2.47 -14.11 21.78
CA MET A 393 -1.54 -13.66 22.83
C MET A 393 -1.66 -12.16 23.10
N VAL A 394 -1.73 -11.34 22.05
CA VAL A 394 -1.90 -9.88 22.17
C VAL A 394 -3.21 -9.53 22.87
N ALA A 395 -4.28 -10.31 22.65
CA ALA A 395 -5.56 -10.11 23.34
C ALA A 395 -5.44 -10.25 24.87
N LYS A 396 -4.53 -11.11 25.37
CA LYS A 396 -4.26 -11.26 26.82
C LYS A 396 -3.51 -10.06 27.41
N LEU A 397 -2.82 -9.27 26.58
CA LEU A 397 -2.11 -8.03 27.00
C LEU A 397 -3.02 -6.80 26.98
N SER A 398 -4.26 -6.94 26.51
CA SER A 398 -5.20 -5.82 26.46
C SER A 398 -5.45 -5.26 27.86
N PRO A 399 -5.33 -3.95 28.08
CA PRO A 399 -5.75 -3.34 29.33
C PRO A 399 -7.22 -3.68 29.61
N ARG A 400 -7.52 -4.15 30.80
CA ARG A 400 -8.90 -4.40 31.28
C ARG A 400 -9.64 -3.10 31.51
#